data_df8db07144287f091a3b77c27a938d76
#
_entry.id   df8db07144287f091a3b77c27a938d76
#
_cell.length_a   1.000
_cell.length_b   1.000
_cell.length_c   1.000
_cell.angle_alpha   90.00
_cell.angle_beta   90.00
_cell.angle_gamma   90.00
#
_symmetry.space_group_name_H-M   'P 1'
#
loop_
_entity.id
_entity.type
_entity.pdbx_description
1 polymer ?
#
loop_
_entity_poly.entity_id
_entity_poly.type
_entity_poly.pdbx_seq_one_letter_code
_entity_poly.pdbx_strand_id
1 'polypeptide(L)'
;MKKNGKIIAALLVLLPLIFAGCQTAYNYESDYLEESLSESSASRSISNTVTYTTSPEICNLVYEGYNEGVYGPIIVTQGTMIKNSTSYSVYLITLSGTEFVENQSTGYITDLLSGFNLDNAYYRNVISVITNNIPTGSNLVLAGHSLGGMICQQVAANSTVKANYNVLNTVTFGSPLLSAGSREGTVKRLGDTSDVIPYASGSLINNTIWAILGLNRENGGYGLDLEAAHTESYLRSDVWGKYDITGTKNGSTYITLNLDTKTFYQSPTTVTE
;
A
#
# COMPACT_ATOMS: atom_id res chain seq x y z
N MET A 1 3.21 -48.78 -33.14
CA MET A 1 3.48 -49.05 -31.71
C MET A 1 2.77 -48.02 -30.85
N LYS A 2 1.73 -48.46 -30.13
CA LYS A 2 0.92 -47.68 -29.19
C LYS A 2 1.61 -47.69 -27.85
N LYS A 3 1.71 -46.52 -27.17
CA LYS A 3 1.63 -46.29 -25.73
C LYS A 3 2.23 -44.92 -25.41
N ASN A 4 1.39 -43.98 -25.03
CA ASN A 4 1.58 -43.07 -23.93
C ASN A 4 0.55 -41.92 -24.05
N GLY A 5 -0.65 -42.22 -23.65
CA GLY A 5 -1.74 -41.26 -23.57
C GLY A 5 -2.64 -41.64 -22.40
N LYS A 6 -2.14 -41.53 -21.16
CA LYS A 6 -2.95 -41.75 -19.94
C LYS A 6 -2.30 -41.21 -18.67
N ILE A 7 -1.85 -39.96 -18.62
CA ILE A 7 -1.44 -39.30 -17.33
C ILE A 7 -1.84 -37.81 -17.28
N ILE A 8 -2.80 -37.36 -18.05
CA ILE A 8 -3.26 -35.93 -17.96
C ILE A 8 -4.75 -35.83 -17.61
N ALA A 9 -5.35 -36.87 -17.06
CA ALA A 9 -6.79 -36.85 -16.73
C ALA A 9 -7.11 -37.03 -15.25
N ALA A 10 -6.16 -36.79 -14.34
CA ALA A 10 -6.38 -37.01 -12.90
C ALA A 10 -6.14 -35.76 -12.01
N LEU A 11 -6.01 -34.57 -12.59
CA LEU A 11 -5.77 -33.35 -11.79
C LEU A 11 -6.87 -32.29 -11.97
N LEU A 12 -8.05 -32.68 -12.43
CA LEU A 12 -9.14 -31.74 -12.76
C LEU A 12 -10.46 -32.04 -12.02
N VAL A 13 -10.46 -32.79 -10.93
CA VAL A 13 -11.70 -33.17 -10.22
C VAL A 13 -11.66 -32.90 -8.69
N LEU A 14 -10.76 -32.09 -8.19
CA LEU A 14 -10.70 -31.82 -6.73
C LEU A 14 -10.69 -30.32 -6.37
N LEU A 15 -11.41 -29.49 -7.11
CA LEU A 15 -11.61 -28.09 -6.71
C LEU A 15 -13.06 -27.68 -7.01
N PRO A 16 -14.03 -28.13 -6.24
CA PRO A 16 -15.05 -27.25 -5.74
C PRO A 16 -15.64 -27.74 -4.41
N LEU A 17 -15.04 -27.46 -3.27
CA LEU A 17 -15.69 -27.71 -1.97
C LEU A 17 -15.03 -26.99 -0.78
N ILE A 18 -14.42 -25.81 -0.96
CA ILE A 18 -14.05 -24.96 0.17
C ILE A 18 -14.36 -23.49 -0.16
N PHE A 19 -15.62 -23.17 -0.37
CA PHE A 19 -16.12 -21.80 -0.27
C PHE A 19 -17.51 -21.82 0.38
N ALA A 20 -17.53 -22.16 1.65
CA ALA A 20 -18.68 -21.88 2.50
C ALA A 20 -18.14 -21.49 3.88
N GLY A 21 -18.10 -20.21 4.17
CA GLY A 21 -17.97 -19.73 5.53
C GLY A 21 -16.73 -18.90 5.81
N CYS A 22 -16.79 -17.62 5.59
CA CYS A 22 -16.45 -16.61 6.57
C CYS A 22 -16.88 -15.22 6.09
N GLN A 23 -18.18 -14.98 6.02
CA GLN A 23 -18.71 -13.64 6.18
C GLN A 23 -18.91 -13.42 7.67
N THR A 24 -17.88 -12.99 8.36
CA THR A 24 -18.04 -12.32 9.65
C THR A 24 -18.20 -10.85 9.38
N ALA A 25 -19.45 -10.43 9.24
CA ALA A 25 -19.82 -9.03 9.34
C ALA A 25 -19.40 -8.54 10.74
N TYR A 26 -18.43 -7.64 10.80
CA TYR A 26 -18.18 -6.83 11.98
C TYR A 26 -19.32 -5.81 12.11
N ASN A 27 -20.38 -6.18 12.81
CA ASN A 27 -21.34 -5.23 13.34
C ASN A 27 -20.66 -4.48 14.49
N TYR A 28 -20.29 -3.25 14.24
CA TYR A 28 -19.93 -2.31 15.28
C TYR A 28 -21.24 -1.72 15.82
N GLU A 29 -21.79 -2.33 16.87
CA GLU A 29 -22.84 -1.70 17.66
C GLU A 29 -22.21 -0.60 18.52
N SER A 30 -22.55 0.65 18.18
CA SER A 30 -22.26 1.80 19.02
C SER A 30 -23.29 1.89 20.13
N ASP A 31 -22.95 1.46 21.32
CA ASP A 31 -23.69 1.80 22.53
C ASP A 31 -23.53 3.30 22.83
N TYR A 32 -24.53 4.06 22.45
CA TYR A 32 -24.68 5.43 22.93
C TYR A 32 -25.29 5.41 24.33
N LEU A 33 -24.45 5.64 25.33
CA LEU A 33 -24.94 6.11 26.63
C LEU A 33 -25.19 7.63 26.52
N GLU A 34 -26.47 7.99 26.45
CA GLU A 34 -26.90 9.36 26.72
C GLU A 34 -26.69 9.66 28.20
N GLU A 35 -25.68 10.45 28.50
CA GLU A 35 -25.59 11.15 29.77
C GLU A 35 -25.75 12.65 29.51
N SER A 36 -26.93 13.15 29.91
CA SER A 36 -27.26 14.56 29.91
C SER A 36 -26.41 15.29 30.95
N LEU A 37 -25.51 16.17 30.52
CA LEU A 37 -24.89 17.18 31.39
C LEU A 37 -24.95 18.55 30.74
N SER A 38 -25.51 19.46 31.53
CA SER A 38 -25.72 20.86 31.27
C SER A 38 -24.44 21.64 30.94
N GLU A 39 -24.60 22.54 29.99
CA GLU A 39 -23.90 23.78 29.70
C GLU A 39 -22.63 24.12 30.42
N SER A 40 -21.50 24.05 29.72
CA SER A 40 -20.54 25.17 29.67
C SER A 40 -19.88 25.16 28.29
N SER A 41 -20.18 26.19 27.52
CA SER A 41 -19.73 26.37 26.12
C SER A 41 -18.24 26.71 26.08
N ALA A 42 -17.41 25.66 26.04
CA ALA A 42 -16.10 25.69 25.41
C ALA A 42 -16.07 24.53 24.45
N SER A 43 -16.39 24.80 23.20
CA SER A 43 -16.23 23.84 22.10
C SER A 43 -14.75 23.44 22.02
N ARG A 44 -14.35 22.45 22.80
CA ARG A 44 -13.15 21.67 22.53
C ARG A 44 -13.50 20.79 21.35
N SER A 45 -13.10 21.20 20.16
CA SER A 45 -13.07 20.26 19.03
C SER A 45 -12.14 19.11 19.47
N ILE A 46 -12.70 17.97 19.80
CA ILE A 46 -11.93 16.77 20.04
C ILE A 46 -11.36 16.40 18.66
N SER A 47 -10.11 16.76 18.43
CA SER A 47 -9.39 16.38 17.21
C SER A 47 -9.31 14.86 17.19
N ASN A 48 -9.89 14.21 16.15
CA ASN A 48 -9.86 12.78 15.95
C ASN A 48 -8.45 12.37 15.45
N THR A 49 -7.47 12.33 16.35
CA THR A 49 -6.09 12.02 16.05
C THR A 49 -5.71 10.61 16.50
N VAL A 50 -5.04 9.87 15.60
CA VAL A 50 -4.53 8.52 15.87
C VAL A 50 -3.04 8.45 15.57
N THR A 51 -2.28 7.81 16.46
CA THR A 51 -0.83 7.60 16.29
C THR A 51 -0.56 6.19 15.77
N TYR A 52 0.26 6.11 14.72
CA TYR A 52 0.72 4.91 14.07
C TYR A 52 2.23 4.79 14.24
N THR A 53 2.72 3.61 14.58
CA THR A 53 4.12 3.36 14.98
C THR A 53 4.80 2.30 14.12
N THR A 54 4.02 1.44 13.43
CA THR A 54 4.52 0.28 12.70
C THR A 54 4.10 0.27 11.24
N SER A 55 4.86 -0.44 10.43
CA SER A 55 4.55 -0.62 9.00
C SER A 55 3.23 -1.33 8.73
N PRO A 56 2.81 -2.38 9.48
CA PRO A 56 1.47 -2.97 9.32
C PRO A 56 0.33 -1.99 9.53
N GLU A 57 0.45 -1.10 10.51
CA GLU A 57 -0.57 -0.05 10.74
C GLU A 57 -0.69 0.90 9.55
N ILE A 58 0.44 1.26 8.92
CA ILE A 58 0.42 2.07 7.68
C ILE A 58 -0.13 1.25 6.50
N CYS A 59 0.19 -0.04 6.43
CA CYS A 59 -0.37 -0.92 5.41
C CYS A 59 -1.90 -1.03 5.51
N ASN A 60 -2.44 -1.08 6.72
CA ASN A 60 -3.90 -1.04 6.94
C ASN A 60 -4.52 0.24 6.36
N LEU A 61 -3.88 1.41 6.51
CA LEU A 61 -4.36 2.65 5.90
C LEU A 61 -4.31 2.60 4.36
N VAL A 62 -3.30 1.93 3.78
CA VAL A 62 -3.23 1.68 2.34
C VAL A 62 -4.40 0.79 1.89
N TYR A 63 -4.73 -0.22 2.70
CA TYR A 63 -5.80 -1.18 2.39
C TYR A 63 -7.20 -0.57 2.44
N GLU A 64 -7.42 0.55 3.13
CA GLU A 64 -8.68 1.30 3.04
C GLU A 64 -8.99 1.77 1.61
N GLY A 65 -7.98 1.86 0.74
CA GLY A 65 -8.13 2.19 -0.68
C GLY A 65 -8.68 1.05 -1.54
N TYR A 66 -8.67 -0.21 -1.05
CA TYR A 66 -9.36 -1.35 -1.66
C TYR A 66 -10.82 -1.37 -1.19
N ASN A 67 -11.64 -0.57 -1.82
CA ASN A 67 -13.02 -0.31 -1.39
C ASN A 67 -14.01 -0.48 -2.54
N GLU A 68 -13.69 -1.37 -3.48
CA GLU A 68 -14.52 -1.69 -4.67
C GLU A 68 -14.87 -0.43 -5.50
N GLY A 69 -13.95 0.55 -5.51
CA GLY A 69 -14.14 1.81 -6.22
C GLY A 69 -15.16 2.78 -5.59
N VAL A 70 -15.67 2.49 -4.38
CA VAL A 70 -16.68 3.33 -3.72
C VAL A 70 -16.13 4.71 -3.37
N TYR A 71 -14.94 4.75 -2.75
CA TYR A 71 -14.30 6.01 -2.31
C TYR A 71 -13.06 6.37 -3.13
N GLY A 72 -12.39 5.37 -3.71
CA GLY A 72 -11.19 5.50 -4.53
C GLY A 72 -9.90 5.08 -3.83
N PRO A 73 -8.85 4.82 -4.64
CA PRO A 73 -7.62 4.20 -4.20
C PRO A 73 -6.58 5.19 -3.65
N ILE A 74 -6.81 6.48 -3.76
CA ILE A 74 -5.89 7.55 -3.32
C ILE A 74 -6.45 8.15 -2.05
N ILE A 75 -5.71 8.10 -0.95
CA ILE A 75 -6.13 8.70 0.32
C ILE A 75 -5.07 9.71 0.75
N VAL A 76 -5.50 10.91 1.13
CA VAL A 76 -4.65 11.97 1.66
C VAL A 76 -5.09 12.29 3.07
N THR A 77 -4.16 12.27 4.03
CA THR A 77 -4.43 12.58 5.44
C THR A 77 -3.32 13.48 5.99
N GLN A 78 -3.69 14.54 6.69
CA GLN A 78 -2.72 15.42 7.36
C GLN A 78 -2.28 14.84 8.70
N GLY A 79 -1.03 15.13 9.08
CA GLY A 79 -0.52 14.69 10.37
C GLY A 79 0.83 15.29 10.74
N THR A 80 1.37 14.74 11.81
CA THR A 80 2.71 15.08 12.31
C THR A 80 3.54 13.83 12.42
N MET A 81 4.66 13.79 11.70
CA MET A 81 5.65 12.71 11.78
C MET A 81 6.78 13.11 12.71
N ILE A 82 7.15 12.21 13.60
CA ILE A 82 8.34 12.36 14.47
C ILE A 82 9.41 11.40 13.95
N LYS A 83 10.53 11.96 13.51
CA LYS A 83 11.69 11.20 13.02
C LYS A 83 12.96 11.76 13.64
N ASN A 84 13.74 10.92 14.30
CA ASN A 84 14.97 11.35 15.02
C ASN A 84 14.73 12.53 15.95
N SER A 85 13.66 12.50 16.74
CA SER A 85 13.22 13.57 17.64
C SER A 85 12.85 14.89 16.96
N THR A 86 12.81 14.95 15.64
CA THR A 86 12.37 16.12 14.88
C THR A 86 10.92 15.93 14.44
N SER A 87 10.13 16.99 14.63
CA SER A 87 8.71 17.03 14.24
C SER A 87 8.55 17.63 12.86
N TYR A 88 7.78 16.95 12.00
CA TYR A 88 7.44 17.38 10.65
C TYR A 88 5.93 17.40 10.48
N SER A 89 5.35 18.55 10.11
CA SER A 89 3.99 18.57 9.57
C SER A 89 4.02 17.91 8.19
N VAL A 90 3.16 16.92 7.96
CA VAL A 90 3.19 16.07 6.75
C VAL A 90 1.80 15.81 6.19
N TYR A 91 1.76 15.49 4.91
CA TYR A 91 0.64 14.81 4.27
C TYR A 91 1.04 13.36 4.03
N LEU A 92 0.33 12.42 4.64
CA LEU A 92 0.42 11.01 4.30
C LEU A 92 -0.47 10.75 3.08
N ILE A 93 0.11 10.18 2.04
CA ILE A 93 -0.59 9.77 0.82
C ILE A 93 -0.50 8.25 0.74
N THR A 94 -1.63 7.57 0.86
CA THR A 94 -1.70 6.11 0.74
C THR A 94 -2.34 5.72 -0.58
N LEU A 95 -1.75 4.74 -1.26
CA LEU A 95 -2.15 4.28 -2.60
C LEU A 95 -2.36 2.77 -2.57
N SER A 96 -3.60 2.32 -2.79
CA SER A 96 -3.89 0.89 -3.00
C SER A 96 -3.45 0.45 -4.39
N GLY A 97 -3.33 -0.86 -4.59
CA GLY A 97 -3.06 -1.46 -5.89
C GLY A 97 -4.32 -1.68 -6.73
N THR A 98 -4.20 -2.54 -7.73
CA THR A 98 -5.33 -3.01 -8.52
C THR A 98 -6.23 -3.89 -7.65
N GLU A 99 -7.54 -3.67 -7.70
CA GLU A 99 -8.51 -4.54 -7.06
C GLU A 99 -8.52 -5.91 -7.74
N PHE A 100 -8.55 -6.96 -6.93
CA PHE A 100 -8.61 -8.32 -7.43
C PHE A 100 -10.02 -8.60 -7.98
N VAL A 101 -10.11 -8.91 -9.27
CA VAL A 101 -11.32 -9.52 -9.83
C VAL A 101 -11.18 -11.03 -9.65
N GLU A 102 -12.08 -11.65 -8.88
CA GLU A 102 -12.13 -13.11 -8.71
C GLU A 102 -12.03 -13.83 -10.07
N ASN A 103 -11.13 -14.81 -10.16
CA ASN A 103 -10.85 -15.68 -11.30
C ASN A 103 -9.69 -15.31 -12.25
N GLN A 104 -8.77 -14.44 -11.89
CA GLN A 104 -7.59 -14.14 -12.73
C GLN A 104 -6.24 -14.44 -12.05
N SER A 105 -6.13 -15.50 -11.29
CA SER A 105 -4.93 -15.83 -10.50
C SER A 105 -3.62 -15.98 -11.28
N THR A 106 -3.65 -16.27 -12.59
CA THR A 106 -2.44 -16.38 -13.43
C THR A 106 -2.22 -15.18 -14.34
N GLY A 107 -3.25 -14.41 -14.68
CA GLY A 107 -3.17 -13.19 -15.49
C GLY A 107 -2.64 -12.01 -14.68
N TYR A 108 -2.98 -11.92 -13.40
CA TYR A 108 -2.67 -10.78 -12.54
C TYR A 108 -1.17 -10.42 -12.47
N ILE A 109 -0.29 -11.42 -12.27
CA ILE A 109 1.16 -11.18 -12.26
C ILE A 109 1.64 -10.71 -13.64
N THR A 110 1.09 -11.29 -14.72
CA THR A 110 1.42 -10.90 -16.09
C THR A 110 0.90 -9.50 -16.40
N ASP A 111 -0.32 -9.17 -15.97
CA ASP A 111 -0.92 -7.84 -16.16
C ASP A 111 -0.21 -6.78 -15.32
N LEU A 112 0.15 -7.09 -14.08
CA LEU A 112 0.96 -6.20 -13.25
C LEU A 112 2.36 -6.00 -13.85
N LEU A 113 2.98 -7.04 -14.38
CA LEU A 113 4.28 -6.96 -15.03
C LEU A 113 4.23 -6.31 -16.42
N SER A 114 3.13 -6.45 -17.17
CA SER A 114 2.91 -5.72 -18.42
C SER A 114 2.57 -4.25 -18.20
N GLY A 115 1.98 -3.93 -17.05
CA GLY A 115 1.61 -2.58 -16.62
C GLY A 115 2.75 -1.69 -16.15
N PHE A 116 4.01 -2.02 -16.45
CA PHE A 116 5.16 -1.11 -16.24
C PHE A 116 5.12 0.12 -17.15
N ASN A 117 3.99 0.42 -17.78
CA ASN A 117 3.83 1.68 -18.49
C ASN A 117 3.93 2.84 -17.47
N LEU A 118 5.01 3.59 -17.58
CA LEU A 118 5.41 4.63 -16.64
C LEU A 118 4.45 5.84 -16.63
N ASP A 119 3.60 5.97 -17.63
CA ASP A 119 2.61 7.05 -17.75
C ASP A 119 1.19 6.50 -17.86
N ASN A 120 0.65 6.01 -16.75
CA ASN A 120 -0.73 5.54 -16.67
C ASN A 120 -1.66 6.57 -16.01
N ALA A 121 -2.98 6.36 -16.16
CA ALA A 121 -3.98 7.27 -15.62
C ALA A 121 -3.90 7.39 -14.08
N TYR A 122 -3.60 6.29 -13.38
CA TYR A 122 -3.44 6.32 -11.92
C TYR A 122 -2.33 7.27 -11.49
N TYR A 123 -1.15 7.14 -12.10
CA TYR A 123 -0.02 8.03 -11.82
C TYR A 123 -0.36 9.50 -12.06
N ARG A 124 -0.96 9.83 -13.23
CA ARG A 124 -1.37 11.20 -13.55
C ARG A 124 -2.38 11.76 -12.54
N ASN A 125 -3.35 10.93 -12.12
CA ASN A 125 -4.34 11.33 -11.12
C ASN A 125 -3.69 11.59 -9.76
N VAL A 126 -2.75 10.76 -9.31
CA VAL A 126 -2.03 11.01 -8.05
C VAL A 126 -1.26 12.34 -8.11
N ILE A 127 -0.55 12.62 -9.21
CA ILE A 127 0.13 13.93 -9.38
C ILE A 127 -0.88 15.08 -9.34
N SER A 128 -2.02 14.93 -10.02
CA SER A 128 -3.10 15.93 -10.01
C SER A 128 -3.68 16.15 -8.61
N VAL A 129 -3.93 15.08 -7.85
CA VAL A 129 -4.40 15.16 -6.46
C VAL A 129 -3.41 15.93 -5.59
N ILE A 130 -2.12 15.61 -5.69
CA ILE A 130 -1.06 16.28 -4.94
C ILE A 130 -1.02 17.78 -5.28
N THR A 131 -0.93 18.10 -6.57
CA THR A 131 -0.74 19.48 -7.02
C THR A 131 -1.96 20.38 -6.79
N ASN A 132 -3.16 19.82 -6.79
CA ASN A 132 -4.40 20.58 -6.62
C ASN A 132 -4.87 20.70 -5.17
N ASN A 133 -4.45 19.78 -4.28
CA ASN A 133 -5.03 19.70 -2.93
C ASN A 133 -3.99 19.87 -1.80
N ILE A 134 -2.70 19.81 -2.11
CA ILE A 134 -1.64 19.94 -1.11
C ILE A 134 -0.87 21.25 -1.36
N PRO A 135 -0.70 22.11 -0.36
CA PRO A 135 0.08 23.35 -0.51
C PRO A 135 1.52 23.09 -0.92
N THR A 136 2.02 23.87 -1.86
CA THR A 136 3.44 23.86 -2.27
C THR A 136 4.36 24.08 -1.05
N GLY A 137 5.49 23.37 -1.03
CA GLY A 137 6.43 23.38 0.11
C GLY A 137 6.09 22.38 1.21
N SER A 138 4.95 21.66 1.11
CA SER A 138 4.57 20.66 2.11
C SER A 138 5.50 19.44 2.08
N ASN A 139 5.63 18.79 3.24
CA ASN A 139 6.30 17.50 3.36
C ASN A 139 5.33 16.38 3.03
N LEU A 140 5.78 15.42 2.23
CA LEU A 140 5.02 14.25 1.82
C LEU A 140 5.62 12.97 2.41
N VAL A 141 4.74 12.08 2.87
CA VAL A 141 5.03 10.69 3.21
C VAL A 141 4.16 9.83 2.29
N LEU A 142 4.78 8.93 1.54
CA LEU A 142 4.11 8.08 0.56
C LEU A 142 4.09 6.64 1.06
N ALA A 143 2.95 5.99 0.99
CA ALA A 143 2.81 4.58 1.31
C ALA A 143 1.94 3.88 0.26
N GLY A 144 2.34 2.69 -0.21
CA GLY A 144 1.55 2.01 -1.23
C GLY A 144 1.79 0.50 -1.30
N HIS A 145 0.75 -0.22 -1.70
CA HIS A 145 0.79 -1.67 -1.89
C HIS A 145 0.71 -2.01 -3.38
N SER A 146 1.47 -3.03 -3.80
CA SER A 146 1.40 -3.55 -5.17
C SER A 146 1.61 -2.45 -6.22
N LEU A 147 0.68 -2.23 -7.16
CA LEU A 147 0.67 -1.14 -8.13
C LEU A 147 0.75 0.23 -7.44
N GLY A 148 0.02 0.45 -6.33
CA GLY A 148 0.09 1.71 -5.58
C GLY A 148 1.50 2.00 -5.06
N GLY A 149 2.25 0.98 -4.68
CA GLY A 149 3.66 1.13 -4.30
C GLY A 149 4.58 1.46 -5.49
N MET A 150 4.25 1.00 -6.70
CA MET A 150 4.93 1.44 -7.93
C MET A 150 4.68 2.92 -8.17
N ILE A 151 3.43 3.35 -8.10
CA ILE A 151 3.04 4.76 -8.27
C ILE A 151 3.73 5.65 -7.22
N CYS A 152 3.79 5.24 -5.94
CA CYS A 152 4.54 5.98 -4.92
C CYS A 152 6.00 6.24 -5.32
N GLN A 153 6.69 5.23 -5.87
CA GLN A 153 8.07 5.37 -6.32
C GLN A 153 8.20 6.32 -7.52
N GLN A 154 7.24 6.28 -8.45
CA GLN A 154 7.19 7.21 -9.60
C GLN A 154 6.91 8.65 -9.14
N VAL A 155 5.97 8.84 -8.19
CA VAL A 155 5.65 10.14 -7.58
C VAL A 155 6.89 10.72 -6.91
N ALA A 156 7.63 9.94 -6.12
CA ALA A 156 8.87 10.37 -5.48
C ALA A 156 9.98 10.75 -6.49
N ALA A 157 9.90 10.24 -7.73
CA ALA A 157 10.83 10.57 -8.82
C ALA A 157 10.34 11.70 -9.73
N ASN A 158 9.05 12.10 -9.62
CA ASN A 158 8.45 13.10 -10.51
C ASN A 158 9.09 14.47 -10.33
N SER A 159 9.46 15.12 -11.43
CA SER A 159 10.16 16.41 -11.41
C SER A 159 9.31 17.54 -10.82
N THR A 160 8.01 17.57 -11.10
CA THR A 160 7.08 18.57 -10.56
C THR A 160 6.92 18.39 -9.05
N VAL A 161 6.78 17.14 -8.57
CA VAL A 161 6.68 16.86 -7.15
C VAL A 161 7.95 17.30 -6.43
N LYS A 162 9.13 16.89 -6.92
CA LYS A 162 10.42 17.26 -6.34
C LYS A 162 10.72 18.77 -6.36
N ALA A 163 10.20 19.50 -7.36
CA ALA A 163 10.37 20.94 -7.43
C ALA A 163 9.48 21.71 -6.46
N ASN A 164 8.34 21.14 -6.05
CA ASN A 164 7.31 21.86 -5.31
C ASN A 164 7.03 21.30 -3.91
N TYR A 165 7.52 20.11 -3.56
CA TYR A 165 7.27 19.42 -2.30
C TYR A 165 8.55 18.76 -1.78
N ASN A 166 8.54 18.34 -0.51
CA ASN A 166 9.63 17.60 0.11
C ASN A 166 9.16 16.17 0.37
N VAL A 167 9.57 15.20 -0.43
CA VAL A 167 9.24 13.78 -0.17
C VAL A 167 10.20 13.26 0.91
N LEU A 168 9.71 13.13 2.13
CA LEU A 168 10.53 12.68 3.27
C LEU A 168 10.75 11.18 3.28
N ASN A 169 9.70 10.42 2.93
CA ASN A 169 9.74 8.96 2.97
C ASN A 169 8.74 8.33 2.00
N THR A 170 9.14 7.19 1.43
CA THR A 170 8.28 6.30 0.67
C THR A 170 8.43 4.88 1.23
N VAL A 171 7.35 4.27 1.70
CA VAL A 171 7.29 2.87 2.09
C VAL A 171 6.38 2.11 1.15
N THR A 172 6.81 0.95 0.65
CA THR A 172 6.02 0.13 -0.26
C THR A 172 5.94 -1.30 0.21
N PHE A 173 4.78 -1.91 0.01
CA PHE A 173 4.43 -3.26 0.42
C PHE A 173 4.17 -4.10 -0.84
N GLY A 174 4.84 -5.22 -0.99
CA GLY A 174 4.62 -6.10 -2.13
C GLY A 174 4.80 -5.44 -3.51
N SER A 175 5.67 -4.44 -3.63
CA SER A 175 5.76 -3.62 -4.83
C SER A 175 7.08 -3.86 -5.59
N PRO A 176 7.04 -3.93 -6.93
CA PRO A 176 8.23 -3.96 -7.78
C PRO A 176 9.13 -2.74 -7.59
N LEU A 177 10.39 -2.84 -8.00
CA LEU A 177 11.32 -1.71 -7.99
C LEU A 177 11.10 -0.81 -9.20
N LEU A 178 10.87 0.47 -8.94
CA LEU A 178 10.81 1.50 -9.98
C LEU A 178 11.66 2.73 -9.62
N SER A 179 12.12 3.43 -10.65
CA SER A 179 12.75 4.77 -10.55
C SER A 179 13.91 4.85 -9.56
N ALA A 180 14.68 3.77 -9.36
CA ALA A 180 15.66 3.60 -8.28
C ALA A 180 16.68 4.75 -8.14
N GLY A 181 17.08 5.38 -9.25
CA GLY A 181 18.11 6.44 -9.26
C GLY A 181 17.59 7.88 -9.16
N SER A 182 16.26 8.09 -9.14
CA SER A 182 15.69 9.44 -9.28
C SER A 182 14.74 9.85 -8.17
N ARG A 183 14.42 8.94 -7.23
CA ARG A 183 13.46 9.18 -6.14
C ARG A 183 14.05 10.11 -5.08
N GLU A 184 13.22 11.04 -4.61
CA GLU A 184 13.53 11.87 -3.45
C GLU A 184 13.20 11.16 -2.14
N GLY A 185 13.89 11.53 -1.08
CA GLY A 185 13.68 11.02 0.28
C GLY A 185 14.19 9.61 0.49
N THR A 186 13.81 9.05 1.64
CA THR A 186 14.16 7.67 1.98
C THR A 186 13.11 6.73 1.39
N VAL A 187 13.52 5.74 0.60
CA VAL A 187 12.61 4.73 0.04
C VAL A 187 12.92 3.37 0.66
N LYS A 188 11.90 2.75 1.25
CA LYS A 188 11.96 1.40 1.82
C LYS A 188 10.91 0.53 1.17
N ARG A 189 11.33 -0.64 0.71
CA ARG A 189 10.47 -1.64 0.11
C ARG A 189 10.41 -2.85 1.03
N LEU A 190 9.21 -3.33 1.33
CA LEU A 190 8.96 -4.51 2.14
C LEU A 190 8.42 -5.62 1.23
N GLY A 191 8.97 -6.82 1.36
CA GLY A 191 8.61 -7.96 0.52
C GLY A 191 8.64 -9.27 1.29
N ASP A 192 7.51 -9.97 1.34
CA ASP A 192 7.49 -11.35 1.85
C ASP A 192 8.30 -12.28 0.94
N THR A 193 8.97 -13.27 1.53
CA THR A 193 9.78 -14.22 0.76
C THR A 193 8.96 -15.10 -0.19
N SER A 194 7.66 -15.26 0.09
CA SER A 194 6.72 -16.00 -0.75
C SER A 194 5.98 -15.10 -1.75
N ASP A 195 6.05 -13.77 -1.59
CA ASP A 195 5.50 -12.81 -2.56
C ASP A 195 6.48 -12.59 -3.70
N VAL A 196 6.10 -12.95 -4.92
CA VAL A 196 6.97 -12.83 -6.13
C VAL A 196 7.02 -11.41 -6.69
N ILE A 197 6.05 -10.57 -6.38
CA ILE A 197 5.88 -9.23 -6.96
C ILE A 197 7.04 -8.29 -6.63
N PRO A 198 7.53 -8.20 -5.37
CA PRO A 198 8.64 -7.30 -5.02
C PRO A 198 9.97 -7.60 -5.72
N TYR A 199 10.11 -8.81 -6.26
CA TYR A 199 11.32 -9.23 -6.99
C TYR A 199 11.31 -8.81 -8.45
N ALA A 200 10.18 -8.32 -8.96
CA ALA A 200 10.07 -7.78 -10.29
C ALA A 200 10.64 -6.35 -10.37
N SER A 201 11.06 -5.97 -11.56
CA SER A 201 11.50 -4.60 -11.85
C SER A 201 11.19 -4.27 -13.31
N GLY A 202 11.08 -2.98 -13.63
CA GLY A 202 10.73 -2.49 -14.97
C GLY A 202 11.74 -2.80 -16.09
N SER A 203 12.78 -3.61 -15.83
CA SER A 203 13.76 -4.04 -16.82
C SER A 203 14.24 -5.47 -16.55
N LEU A 204 13.94 -6.37 -17.45
CA LEU A 204 13.97 -7.82 -17.26
C LEU A 204 15.34 -8.47 -16.97
N ILE A 205 16.47 -7.84 -17.19
CA ILE A 205 17.77 -8.55 -17.13
C ILE A 205 18.73 -7.96 -16.09
N ASN A 206 18.77 -6.65 -15.90
CA ASN A 206 19.77 -6.02 -15.01
C ASN A 206 19.25 -5.70 -13.61
N ASN A 207 17.97 -5.89 -13.33
CA ASN A 207 17.32 -5.32 -12.17
C ASN A 207 16.92 -6.31 -11.07
N THR A 208 16.93 -7.62 -11.32
CA THR A 208 16.60 -8.60 -10.28
C THR A 208 17.56 -8.47 -9.08
N ILE A 209 18.85 -8.25 -9.33
CA ILE A 209 19.83 -8.04 -8.27
C ILE A 209 19.54 -6.74 -7.52
N TRP A 210 19.25 -5.65 -8.22
CA TRP A 210 18.91 -4.36 -7.61
C TRP A 210 17.56 -4.40 -6.90
N ALA A 211 16.57 -5.11 -7.46
CA ALA A 211 15.28 -5.33 -6.82
C ALA A 211 15.44 -6.05 -5.46
N ILE A 212 16.34 -7.02 -5.39
CA ILE A 212 16.63 -7.78 -4.17
C ILE A 212 17.45 -6.94 -3.17
N LEU A 213 18.46 -6.21 -3.61
CA LEU A 213 19.38 -5.48 -2.72
C LEU A 213 18.69 -4.36 -1.92
N GLY A 214 17.66 -3.71 -2.49
CA GLY A 214 16.91 -2.64 -1.80
C GLY A 214 15.65 -3.12 -1.08
N LEU A 215 15.43 -4.43 -0.97
CA LEU A 215 14.22 -5.04 -0.43
C LEU A 215 14.46 -5.54 1.00
N ASN A 216 13.67 -5.04 1.95
CA ASN A 216 13.56 -5.63 3.27
C ASN A 216 12.68 -6.88 3.18
N ARG A 217 13.24 -8.03 3.56
CA ARG A 217 12.57 -9.34 3.38
C ARG A 217 12.28 -9.98 4.72
N GLU A 218 11.07 -10.50 4.85
CA GLU A 218 10.65 -11.34 5.96
C GLU A 218 9.90 -12.56 5.42
N ASN A 219 9.82 -13.59 6.23
CA ASN A 219 9.09 -14.82 5.88
C ASN A 219 7.81 -14.88 6.72
N GLY A 220 6.66 -14.67 6.09
CA GLY A 220 5.35 -14.79 6.71
C GLY A 220 4.84 -16.24 6.84
N GLY A 221 5.58 -17.21 6.30
CA GLY A 221 5.22 -18.63 6.40
C GLY A 221 4.20 -19.11 5.35
N TYR A 222 3.98 -18.35 4.29
CA TYR A 222 2.96 -18.67 3.27
C TYR A 222 3.38 -19.79 2.30
N GLY A 223 4.68 -20.13 2.21
CA GLY A 223 5.16 -21.22 1.37
C GLY A 223 4.88 -20.99 -0.12
N LEU A 224 3.97 -21.77 -0.71
CA LEU A 224 3.57 -21.64 -2.11
C LEU A 224 2.26 -20.85 -2.30
N ASP A 225 1.66 -20.36 -1.24
CA ASP A 225 0.49 -19.48 -1.31
C ASP A 225 0.94 -18.05 -1.63
N LEU A 226 1.19 -17.81 -2.92
CA LEU A 226 1.74 -16.54 -3.42
C LEU A 226 0.72 -15.41 -3.29
N GLU A 227 -0.57 -15.72 -3.39
CA GLU A 227 -1.66 -14.75 -3.27
C GLU A 227 -1.80 -14.25 -1.85
N ALA A 228 -1.91 -15.15 -0.86
CA ALA A 228 -1.96 -14.77 0.54
C ALA A 228 -0.67 -14.07 0.99
N ALA A 229 0.50 -14.49 0.49
CA ALA A 229 1.75 -13.78 0.74
C ALA A 229 1.71 -12.32 0.25
N HIS A 230 1.08 -12.07 -0.90
CA HIS A 230 0.95 -10.73 -1.48
C HIS A 230 -0.10 -9.88 -0.77
N THR A 231 -1.25 -10.48 -0.41
CA THR A 231 -2.41 -9.74 0.10
C THR A 231 -2.48 -9.65 1.63
N GLU A 232 -1.96 -10.62 2.37
CA GLU A 232 -2.15 -10.69 3.82
C GLU A 232 -0.89 -10.42 4.63
N SER A 233 0.29 -10.80 4.10
CA SER A 233 1.54 -10.75 4.87
C SER A 233 1.81 -9.39 5.47
N TYR A 234 1.62 -8.32 4.71
CA TYR A 234 2.00 -6.96 5.10
C TYR A 234 1.14 -6.35 6.20
N LEU A 235 -0.03 -6.95 6.48
CA LEU A 235 -0.93 -6.57 7.58
C LEU A 235 -0.53 -7.23 8.91
N ARG A 236 0.37 -8.21 8.88
CA ARG A 236 0.74 -9.03 10.03
C ARG A 236 1.79 -8.37 10.91
N SER A 237 1.39 -8.03 12.14
CA SER A 237 2.27 -7.44 13.15
C SER A 237 3.35 -8.42 13.67
N ASP A 238 3.09 -9.74 13.67
CA ASP A 238 4.08 -10.75 14.03
C ASP A 238 5.23 -10.86 13.01
N VAL A 239 4.99 -10.48 11.75
CA VAL A 239 5.99 -10.47 10.67
C VAL A 239 6.67 -9.10 10.57
N TRP A 240 5.88 -8.02 10.48
CA TRP A 240 6.35 -6.69 10.12
C TRP A 240 6.30 -5.66 11.26
N GLY A 241 5.76 -6.00 12.44
CA GLY A 241 5.63 -5.08 13.58
C GLY A 241 6.96 -4.54 14.13
N LYS A 242 8.08 -5.15 13.75
CA LYS A 242 9.44 -4.65 14.05
C LYS A 242 9.93 -3.54 13.10
N TYR A 243 9.13 -3.18 12.09
CA TYR A 243 9.41 -2.06 11.18
C TYR A 243 8.57 -0.86 11.57
N ASP A 244 9.20 0.30 11.70
CA ASP A 244 8.48 1.55 11.93
C ASP A 244 7.68 2.00 10.71
N ILE A 245 6.96 3.10 10.81
CA ILE A 245 6.10 3.63 9.73
C ILE A 245 6.85 3.93 8.44
N THR A 246 8.16 4.08 8.49
CA THR A 246 9.00 4.34 7.31
C THR A 246 9.52 3.07 6.65
N GLY A 247 9.21 1.90 7.18
CA GLY A 247 9.78 0.63 6.74
C GLY A 247 11.21 0.39 7.23
N THR A 248 11.63 1.05 8.30
CA THR A 248 12.95 0.86 8.92
C THR A 248 12.86 -0.17 10.03
N LYS A 249 13.63 -1.26 9.91
CA LYS A 249 13.66 -2.32 10.91
C LYS A 249 14.25 -1.79 12.22
N ASN A 250 13.52 -2.01 13.33
CA ASN A 250 13.82 -1.48 14.66
C ASN A 250 13.93 0.05 14.68
N GLY A 251 13.30 0.73 13.74
CA GLY A 251 13.16 2.18 13.73
C GLY A 251 12.20 2.67 14.80
N SER A 252 12.21 4.00 15.02
CA SER A 252 11.37 4.66 16.04
C SER A 252 10.57 5.82 15.48
N THR A 253 10.47 5.93 14.16
CA THR A 253 9.66 6.95 13.50
C THR A 253 8.19 6.59 13.65
N TYR A 254 7.38 7.59 14.04
CA TYR A 254 5.92 7.43 14.14
C TYR A 254 5.21 8.64 13.56
N ILE A 255 3.91 8.49 13.29
CA ILE A 255 3.06 9.53 12.73
C ILE A 255 1.75 9.61 13.50
N THR A 256 1.32 10.82 13.83
CA THR A 256 0.00 11.10 14.38
C THR A 256 -0.83 11.78 13.29
N LEU A 257 -1.90 11.13 12.85
CA LEU A 257 -2.78 11.61 11.79
C LEU A 257 -4.04 12.26 12.38
N ASN A 258 -4.50 13.33 11.76
CA ASN A 258 -5.82 13.90 11.99
C ASN A 258 -6.81 13.25 11.02
N LEU A 259 -7.61 12.31 11.51
CA LEU A 259 -8.56 11.56 10.69
C LEU A 259 -9.71 12.41 10.14
N ASP A 260 -9.99 13.59 10.73
CA ASP A 260 -10.97 14.53 10.20
C ASP A 260 -10.54 15.14 8.86
N THR A 261 -9.24 15.05 8.53
CA THR A 261 -8.68 15.52 7.25
C THR A 261 -8.55 14.43 6.19
N LYS A 262 -8.92 13.17 6.53
CA LYS A 262 -8.82 12.04 5.61
C LYS A 262 -9.75 12.25 4.42
N THR A 263 -9.19 12.26 3.22
CA THR A 263 -9.94 12.47 1.97
C THR A 263 -9.57 11.40 0.95
N PHE A 264 -10.57 10.80 0.33
CA PHE A 264 -10.43 9.81 -0.72
C PHE A 264 -10.60 10.46 -2.09
N TYR A 265 -9.83 9.98 -3.07
CA TYR A 265 -9.92 10.45 -4.45
C TYR A 265 -10.01 9.26 -5.40
N GLN A 266 -10.91 9.40 -6.37
CA GLN A 266 -11.15 8.39 -7.40
C GLN A 266 -10.01 8.34 -8.41
N SER A 267 -9.68 7.13 -8.86
CA SER A 267 -8.78 6.88 -9.97
C SER A 267 -9.00 5.46 -10.51
N PRO A 268 -8.88 5.24 -11.83
CA PRO A 268 -8.74 3.88 -12.31
C PRO A 268 -7.43 3.27 -11.80
N THR A 269 -7.50 2.05 -11.30
CA THR A 269 -6.35 1.25 -10.86
C THR A 269 -5.99 0.16 -11.87
N THR A 270 -6.73 0.09 -12.98
CA THR A 270 -6.44 -0.81 -14.09
C THR A 270 -5.36 -0.22 -14.98
N VAL A 271 -4.39 -1.02 -15.35
CA VAL A 271 -3.36 -0.68 -16.35
C VAL A 271 -3.91 -1.03 -17.72
N THR A 272 -4.96 -0.32 -18.15
CA THR A 272 -5.41 -0.36 -19.55
C THR A 272 -4.78 0.78 -20.31
N GLU A 273 -4.32 0.50 -21.53
CA GLU A 273 -3.74 1.45 -22.48
C GLU A 273 -4.61 2.70 -22.74
#